data_7769ef4729295ebe87b28660c76ac7c7
#
_entry.id   7769ef4729295ebe87b28660c76ac7c7
#
_cell.length_a   1.000
_cell.length_b   1.000
_cell.length_c   1.000
_cell.angle_alpha   90.00
_cell.angle_beta   90.00
_cell.angle_gamma   90.00
#
_symmetry.space_group_name_H-M   'P 1'
#
loop_
_entity.id
_entity.type
_entity.pdbx_description
1 polymer ?
#
loop_
_entity_poly.entity_id
_entity_poly.type
_entity_poly.pdbx_seq_one_letter_code
_entity_poly.pdbx_strand_id
1 'polypeptide(L)'
;IMHYDIFCYLNKSKRIALTKENKISFLKNFNLPSIKKMKNIKRNKNWKFLKNYKNSISNQKLNINLYYKFSSKIPLSYKWYSLNNNKEFIPSFTKKIFQQVSVLF
;
A
#
# COMPACT_ATOMS: atom_id res chain seq x y z
N ILE A 1 -5.95 -15.97 9.97
CA ILE A 1 -6.00 -14.59 9.48
C ILE A 1 -4.64 -13.93 9.73
N MET A 2 -4.08 -13.35 8.70
CA MET A 2 -2.80 -12.64 8.77
C MET A 2 -3.07 -11.13 8.86
N HIS A 3 -2.35 -10.44 9.73
CA HIS A 3 -2.51 -9.00 9.96
C HIS A 3 -1.34 -8.24 9.36
N TYR A 4 -1.64 -7.23 8.55
CA TYR A 4 -0.64 -6.38 7.91
C TYR A 4 -0.99 -4.91 8.05
N ASP A 5 0.04 -4.09 8.18
CA ASP A 5 -0.06 -2.63 8.07
C ASP A 5 0.52 -2.23 6.71
N ILE A 6 -0.23 -1.46 5.96
CA ILE A 6 0.19 -0.93 4.65
C ILE A 6 0.34 0.58 4.75
N PHE A 7 1.48 1.08 4.31
CA PHE A 7 1.84 2.49 4.39
C PHE A 7 1.97 3.07 2.98
N CYS A 8 1.09 3.99 2.62
CA CYS A 8 1.03 4.57 1.28
C CYS A 8 1.60 5.98 1.27
N TYR A 9 2.69 6.17 0.52
CA TYR A 9 3.15 7.52 0.18
C TYR A 9 2.29 8.02 -0.98
N LEU A 10 1.68 9.17 -0.80
CA LEU A 10 0.82 9.81 -1.80
C LEU A 10 1.35 11.19 -2.13
N ASN A 11 1.05 11.68 -3.33
CA ASN A 11 1.28 13.08 -3.67
C ASN A 11 0.00 13.74 -4.17
N LYS A 12 0.02 15.07 -4.21
CA LYS A 12 -1.16 15.88 -4.58
C LYS A 12 -1.56 15.69 -6.04
N SER A 13 -0.72 15.09 -6.87
CA SER A 13 -1.00 14.81 -8.27
C SER A 13 -1.70 13.47 -8.48
N LYS A 14 -2.34 12.93 -7.45
CA LYS A 14 -3.04 11.62 -7.48
C LYS A 14 -2.09 10.47 -7.84
N ARG A 15 -0.93 10.44 -7.20
CA ARG A 15 0.07 9.38 -7.38
C ARG A 15 0.36 8.67 -6.07
N ILE A 16 0.70 7.40 -6.19
CA ILE A 16 1.07 6.54 -5.08
C ILE A 16 2.44 5.93 -5.36
N ALA A 17 3.26 5.79 -4.32
CA ALA A 17 4.57 5.17 -4.45
C ALA A 17 4.48 3.66 -4.27
N LEU A 18 5.04 2.91 -5.19
CA LEU A 18 5.07 1.45 -5.16
C LEU A 18 6.49 0.95 -5.33
N THR A 19 6.77 -0.24 -4.81
CA THR A 19 8.04 -0.94 -4.97
C THR A 19 7.79 -2.40 -5.26
N LYS A 20 8.71 -3.03 -6.01
CA LYS A 20 8.75 -4.49 -6.19
C LYS A 20 9.56 -5.19 -5.09
N GLU A 21 10.25 -4.42 -4.26
CA GLU A 21 11.04 -4.94 -3.15
C GLU A 21 10.18 -5.16 -1.93
N ASN A 22 9.49 -6.29 -1.87
CA ASN A 22 8.74 -6.68 -0.69
C ASN A 22 9.16 -8.07 -0.21
N LYS A 23 8.93 -8.33 1.07
CA LYS A 23 9.34 -9.58 1.73
C LYS A 23 8.21 -10.59 1.87
N ILE A 24 7.08 -10.34 1.23
CA ILE A 24 5.92 -11.21 1.33
C ILE A 24 5.95 -12.22 0.20
N SER A 25 6.13 -13.50 0.54
CA SER A 25 6.40 -14.56 -0.42
C SER A 25 5.34 -14.69 -1.52
N PHE A 26 4.06 -14.55 -1.18
CA PHE A 26 2.97 -14.69 -2.15
C PHE A 26 2.71 -13.42 -2.96
N LEU A 27 3.41 -12.32 -2.66
CA LEU A 27 3.34 -11.04 -3.38
C LEU A 27 4.71 -10.61 -3.89
N LYS A 28 5.66 -11.52 -3.92
CA LYS A 28 7.03 -11.22 -4.35
C LYS A 28 7.03 -10.75 -5.80
N ASN A 29 7.81 -9.69 -6.07
CA ASN A 29 7.98 -9.07 -7.40
C ASN A 29 6.75 -8.33 -7.93
N PHE A 30 5.70 -8.17 -7.14
CA PHE A 30 4.59 -7.30 -7.50
C PHE A 30 4.79 -5.89 -6.98
N ASN A 31 4.23 -4.91 -7.70
CA ASN A 31 4.26 -3.51 -7.28
C ASN A 31 3.30 -3.28 -6.11
N LEU A 32 3.86 -2.94 -4.95
CA LEU A 32 3.11 -2.75 -3.71
C LEU A 32 3.56 -1.48 -2.98
N PRO A 33 2.68 -0.83 -2.21
CA PRO A 33 3.11 0.11 -1.18
C PRO A 33 3.95 -0.61 -0.12
N SER A 34 4.48 0.14 0.84
CA SER A 34 5.19 -0.48 1.96
C SER A 34 4.22 -1.32 2.78
N ILE A 35 4.51 -2.60 2.94
CA ILE A 35 3.68 -3.54 3.68
C ILE A 35 4.50 -4.23 4.76
N LYS A 36 3.98 -4.27 5.98
CA LYS A 36 4.67 -4.86 7.14
C LYS A 36 3.70 -5.71 7.95
N LYS A 37 4.18 -6.85 8.46
CA LYS A 37 3.41 -7.61 9.44
C LYS A 37 3.14 -6.72 10.65
N MET A 38 1.90 -6.77 11.14
CA MET A 38 1.55 -6.03 12.33
C MET A 38 2.32 -6.61 13.51
N LYS A 39 3.22 -5.81 14.05
CA LYS A 39 3.85 -6.01 15.36
C LYS A 39 3.23 -4.97 16.27
N ASN A 40 3.27 -5.17 17.58
CA ASN A 40 2.83 -4.16 18.56
C ASN A 40 3.66 -2.88 18.40
N ILE A 41 3.38 -2.14 17.36
CA ILE A 41 4.14 -0.95 16.99
C ILE A 41 3.46 0.25 17.63
N LYS A 42 4.24 1.04 18.34
CA LYS A 42 3.84 2.37 18.79
C LYS A 42 3.34 3.16 17.57
N ARG A 43 2.19 3.81 17.71
CA ARG A 43 1.62 4.65 16.65
C ARG A 43 2.69 5.61 16.12
N ASN A 44 2.99 5.51 14.85
CA ASN A 44 3.86 6.47 14.20
C ASN A 44 3.08 7.74 13.91
N LYS A 45 3.46 8.84 14.57
CA LYS A 45 2.78 10.13 14.46
C LYS A 45 2.77 10.72 13.04
N ASN A 46 3.66 10.22 12.16
CA ASN A 46 3.80 10.73 10.79
C ASN A 46 2.81 10.11 9.80
N TRP A 47 2.13 9.04 10.19
CA TRP A 47 1.21 8.31 9.33
C TRP A 47 -0.21 8.46 9.82
N LYS A 48 -1.12 8.72 8.90
CA LYS A 48 -2.54 8.82 9.20
C LYS A 48 -3.24 7.52 8.87
N PHE A 49 -4.09 7.06 9.79
CA PHE A 49 -4.92 5.88 9.56
C PHE A 49 -6.05 6.22 8.61
N LEU A 50 -6.22 5.43 7.56
CA LEU A 50 -7.32 5.60 6.62
C LEU A 50 -8.46 4.62 6.91
N LYS A 51 -8.14 3.32 6.96
CA LYS A 51 -9.18 2.30 6.96
C LYS A 51 -8.62 0.94 7.35
N ASN A 52 -9.46 0.12 7.96
CA ASN A 52 -9.24 -1.31 8.11
C ASN A 52 -10.14 -2.02 7.11
N TYR A 53 -9.61 -3.01 6.40
CA TYR A 53 -10.40 -3.84 5.51
C TYR A 53 -9.82 -5.24 5.39
N LYS A 54 -10.63 -6.16 4.90
CA LYS A 54 -10.23 -7.54 4.70
C LYS A 54 -10.08 -7.83 3.21
N ASN A 55 -9.08 -8.64 2.88
CA ASN A 55 -8.85 -9.09 1.52
C ASN A 55 -8.41 -10.55 1.56
N SER A 56 -8.61 -11.25 0.45
CA SER A 56 -8.17 -12.63 0.32
C SER A 56 -7.28 -12.75 -0.91
N ILE A 57 -6.16 -13.44 -0.76
CA ILE A 57 -5.26 -13.79 -1.87
C ILE A 57 -5.03 -15.27 -1.81
N SER A 58 -5.41 -16.00 -2.88
CA SER A 58 -5.40 -17.46 -2.88
C SER A 58 -6.19 -17.96 -1.67
N ASN A 59 -5.61 -18.79 -0.81
CA ASN A 59 -6.25 -19.28 0.40
C ASN A 59 -5.92 -18.46 1.64
N GLN A 60 -5.25 -17.30 1.47
CA GLN A 60 -4.82 -16.45 2.58
C GLN A 60 -5.84 -15.36 2.85
N LYS A 61 -6.33 -15.29 4.09
CA LYS A 61 -7.19 -14.18 4.54
C LYS A 61 -6.34 -13.13 5.23
N LEU A 62 -6.47 -11.90 4.76
CA LEU A 62 -5.67 -10.77 5.26
C LEU A 62 -6.56 -9.74 5.93
N ASN A 63 -6.15 -9.29 7.10
CA ASN A 63 -6.71 -8.12 7.76
C ASN A 63 -5.72 -6.97 7.62
N ILE A 64 -6.13 -5.90 6.97
CA ILE A 64 -5.24 -4.83 6.53
C ILE A 64 -5.62 -3.53 7.22
N ASN A 65 -4.63 -2.91 7.86
CA ASN A 65 -4.72 -1.53 8.33
C ASN A 65 -4.01 -0.64 7.32
N LEU A 66 -4.73 0.27 6.71
CA LEU A 66 -4.22 1.13 5.65
C LEU A 66 -3.91 2.51 6.20
N TYR A 67 -2.66 2.93 6.04
CA TYR A 67 -2.16 4.23 6.45
C TYR A 67 -1.69 5.02 5.25
N TYR A 68 -1.68 6.34 5.36
CA TYR A 68 -1.21 7.19 4.27
C TYR A 68 -0.46 8.40 4.79
N LYS A 69 0.32 8.99 3.89
CA LYS A 69 1.08 10.20 4.14
C LYS A 69 1.32 10.92 2.82
N PHE A 70 1.03 12.21 2.77
CA PHE A 70 1.40 13.02 1.61
C PHE A 70 2.86 13.40 1.72
N SER A 71 3.65 13.11 0.67
CA SER A 71 5.07 13.38 0.65
C SER A 71 5.54 13.65 -0.78
N SER A 72 6.50 14.56 -0.92
CA SER A 72 7.19 14.78 -2.20
C SER A 72 8.42 13.88 -2.36
N LYS A 73 8.85 13.23 -1.30
CA LYS A 73 10.04 12.37 -1.28
C LYS A 73 9.66 10.95 -0.92
N ILE A 74 10.26 9.99 -1.60
CA ILE A 74 10.05 8.55 -1.38
C ILE A 74 11.39 7.84 -1.32
N PRO A 75 11.47 6.66 -0.67
CA PRO A 75 12.69 5.85 -0.67
C PRO A 75 13.13 5.48 -2.09
N LEU A 76 14.42 5.21 -2.28
CA LEU A 76 15.03 4.99 -3.59
C LEU A 76 14.41 3.83 -4.39
N SER A 77 13.95 2.79 -3.72
CA SER A 77 13.38 1.61 -4.36
C SER A 77 11.94 1.83 -4.85
N TYR A 78 11.34 2.97 -4.51
CA TYR A 78 9.95 3.28 -4.85
C TYR A 78 9.87 4.12 -6.10
N LYS A 79 8.77 3.96 -6.84
CA LYS A 79 8.42 4.79 -8.00
C LYS A 79 7.00 5.31 -7.86
N TRP A 80 6.75 6.49 -8.41
CA TRP A 80 5.41 7.06 -8.46
C TRP A 80 4.58 6.42 -9.56
N TYR A 81 3.33 6.06 -9.22
CA TYR A 81 2.35 5.52 -10.16
C TYR A 81 1.07 6.35 -10.07
N SER A 82 0.47 6.64 -11.23
CA SER A 82 -0.82 7.31 -11.25
C SER A 82 -1.92 6.40 -10.67
N LEU A 83 -2.83 6.96 -9.90
CA LEU A 83 -3.98 6.20 -9.39
C LEU A 83 -4.98 5.87 -10.49
N ASN A 84 -4.95 6.59 -11.62
CA ASN A 84 -5.98 6.50 -12.66
C ASN A 84 -5.49 5.90 -13.97
N ASN A 85 -4.20 5.95 -14.25
CA ASN A 85 -3.70 5.57 -15.57
C ASN A 85 -2.28 5.03 -15.46
N ASN A 86 -2.14 3.72 -15.58
CA ASN A 86 -0.84 3.05 -15.52
C ASN A 86 -0.65 2.14 -16.74
N LYS A 87 0.52 2.25 -17.36
CA LYS A 87 0.93 1.39 -18.47
C LYS A 87 1.45 0.03 -17.99
N GLU A 88 1.92 -0.06 -16.75
CA GLU A 88 2.43 -1.29 -16.17
C GLU A 88 1.30 -2.10 -15.54
N PHE A 89 1.51 -3.41 -15.47
CA PHE A 89 0.59 -4.30 -14.77
C PHE A 89 0.53 -3.97 -13.28
N ILE A 90 -0.70 -3.78 -12.78
CA ILE A 90 -0.97 -3.56 -11.35
C ILE A 90 -1.79 -4.76 -10.85
N PRO A 91 -1.29 -5.53 -9.89
CA PRO A 91 -2.05 -6.68 -9.37
C PRO A 91 -3.35 -6.24 -8.70
N SER A 92 -4.33 -7.14 -8.67
CA SER A 92 -5.64 -6.88 -8.07
C SER A 92 -5.54 -6.39 -6.63
N PHE A 93 -4.61 -6.95 -5.87
CA PHE A 93 -4.35 -6.53 -4.49
C PHE A 93 -4.01 -5.05 -4.41
N THR A 94 -3.12 -4.58 -5.28
CA THR A 94 -2.70 -3.17 -5.33
C THR A 94 -3.82 -2.28 -5.87
N LYS A 95 -4.57 -2.75 -6.88
CA LYS A 95 -5.73 -2.00 -7.40
C LYS A 95 -6.76 -1.73 -6.31
N LYS A 96 -6.97 -2.68 -5.42
CA LYS A 96 -7.90 -2.49 -4.29
C LYS A 96 -7.41 -1.40 -3.34
N ILE A 97 -6.10 -1.32 -3.12
CA ILE A 97 -5.49 -0.22 -2.35
C ILE A 97 -5.73 1.12 -3.06
N PHE A 98 -5.56 1.18 -4.38
CA PHE A 98 -5.83 2.38 -5.17
C PHE A 98 -7.27 2.87 -4.97
N GLN A 99 -8.23 1.96 -4.98
CA GLN A 99 -9.64 2.29 -4.74
C GLN A 99 -9.85 2.91 -3.36
N GLN A 100 -9.19 2.37 -2.33
CA GLN A 100 -9.33 2.86 -0.97
C GLN A 100 -8.71 4.27 -0.80
N VAL A 101 -7.53 4.52 -1.36
CA VAL A 101 -6.86 5.82 -1.21
C VAL A 101 -7.45 6.89 -2.12
N SER A 102 -8.17 6.52 -3.17
CA SER A 102 -8.79 7.47 -4.10
C SER A 102 -9.80 8.38 -3.43
N VAL A 103 -10.39 7.97 -2.30
CA VAL A 103 -11.33 8.81 -1.53
C VAL A 103 -10.67 10.05 -0.93
N LEU A 104 -9.34 10.10 -0.90
CA LEU A 104 -8.60 11.24 -0.35
C LEU A 104 -8.41 12.39 -1.34
N PHE A 105 -8.84 12.20 -2.58
CA PHE A 105 -8.64 13.19 -3.66
C PHE A 105 -9.96 13.76 -4.18
#